data_36dc8119d19cd99bf9cd58f962453f74
#
_entry.id   36dc8119d19cd99bf9cd58f962453f74
#
_cell.length_a   1.000
_cell.length_b   1.000
_cell.length_c   1.000
_cell.angle_alpha   90.00
_cell.angle_beta   90.00
_cell.angle_gamma   90.00
#
_symmetry.space_group_name_H-M   'P 1'
#
loop_
_entity.id
_entity.type
_entity.pdbx_description
1 polymer ?
#
loop_
_entity_poly.entity_id
_entity_poly.type
_entity_poly.pdbx_seq_one_letter_code
_entity_poly.pdbx_strand_id
1 'polypeptide(L)'
;MTQARVGIWACTFFFCCCYAIDQVSPPWGFVFTEWEGDPIDVIVYIPTGADKKTDILMVVPGASRDTQRFHASWLSFAKEDTFVVVTIGASKKYFTDEYSYNAGNVVDPQGNLNKKEIWLFSAVEKIFNNVKTRYDLQTERFHLFGHSAGGGFVHRYMLLMPRAPVVKAVAANPAFVTLPNKKEAYPFGLGGLPTKHAVINEWLGKDLAIFLGGDDTGPRTKPLSNGPRARKQGPNCLSRGKKLYKQAKEEAAKRKTNFGWSLSIVSGVGHDNRLIAPHARKFLFN
;
A
#
# COMPACT_ATOMS: atom_id res chain seq x y z
N MET A 1 -27.80 -31.35 -71.30
CA MET A 1 -27.11 -31.86 -70.10
C MET A 1 -26.32 -30.72 -69.51
N THR A 2 -26.86 -29.98 -68.59
CA THR A 2 -26.24 -28.79 -67.99
C THR A 2 -26.17 -29.02 -66.48
N GLN A 3 -24.94 -29.17 -65.99
CA GLN A 3 -24.63 -29.37 -64.58
C GLN A 3 -24.62 -27.99 -63.88
N ALA A 4 -25.48 -27.80 -62.85
CA ALA A 4 -25.45 -26.69 -61.95
C ALA A 4 -24.36 -26.90 -60.88
N ARG A 5 -23.42 -25.94 -60.76
CA ARG A 5 -22.45 -25.89 -59.67
C ARG A 5 -23.09 -25.16 -58.46
N VAL A 6 -23.23 -25.86 -57.36
CA VAL A 6 -23.63 -25.28 -56.07
C VAL A 6 -22.38 -24.76 -55.38
N GLY A 7 -22.32 -23.44 -55.21
CA GLY A 7 -21.26 -22.79 -54.43
C GLY A 7 -21.56 -22.86 -52.94
N ILE A 8 -20.70 -23.51 -52.15
CA ILE A 8 -20.76 -23.54 -50.71
C ILE A 8 -20.05 -22.28 -50.15
N TRP A 9 -20.81 -21.38 -49.54
CA TRP A 9 -20.26 -20.25 -48.81
C TRP A 9 -19.91 -20.75 -47.39
N ALA A 10 -18.62 -20.84 -47.09
CA ALA A 10 -18.15 -21.09 -45.72
C ALA A 10 -18.25 -19.80 -44.92
N CYS A 11 -19.22 -19.74 -44.00
CA CYS A 11 -19.32 -18.69 -42.99
C CYS A 11 -18.27 -18.99 -41.91
N THR A 12 -17.17 -18.24 -41.93
CA THR A 12 -16.15 -18.32 -40.87
C THR A 12 -16.67 -17.54 -39.65
N PHE A 13 -17.24 -18.25 -38.69
CA PHE A 13 -17.54 -17.69 -37.37
C PHE A 13 -16.23 -17.44 -36.64
N PHE A 14 -15.85 -16.18 -36.49
CA PHE A 14 -14.86 -15.76 -35.52
C PHE A 14 -15.47 -15.92 -34.13
N PHE A 15 -15.13 -17.02 -33.48
CA PHE A 15 -15.32 -17.18 -32.03
C PHE A 15 -14.38 -16.20 -31.35
N CYS A 16 -14.93 -15.05 -30.91
CA CYS A 16 -14.30 -14.20 -29.94
C CYS A 16 -14.25 -14.99 -28.63
N CYS A 17 -13.12 -15.69 -28.39
CA CYS A 17 -12.85 -16.29 -27.09
C CYS A 17 -12.66 -15.18 -26.08
N CYS A 18 -13.75 -14.71 -25.47
CA CYS A 18 -13.68 -14.08 -24.16
C CYS A 18 -13.22 -15.17 -23.20
N TYR A 19 -11.91 -15.25 -22.95
CA TYR A 19 -11.41 -16.00 -21.81
C TYR A 19 -11.96 -15.33 -20.56
N ALA A 20 -13.06 -15.82 -20.04
CA ALA A 20 -13.43 -15.60 -18.65
C ALA A 20 -12.25 -16.13 -17.83
N ILE A 21 -11.65 -15.27 -17.02
CA ILE A 21 -10.65 -15.69 -16.03
C ILE A 21 -11.37 -16.70 -15.15
N ASP A 22 -11.02 -17.98 -15.29
CA ASP A 22 -11.66 -19.07 -14.54
C ASP A 22 -11.66 -18.75 -13.06
N GLN A 23 -12.81 -18.90 -12.44
CA GLN A 23 -13.05 -18.56 -11.04
C GLN A 23 -12.14 -19.38 -10.15
N VAL A 24 -11.19 -18.72 -9.60
CA VAL A 24 -10.21 -19.32 -8.77
C VAL A 24 -10.57 -19.08 -7.31
N SER A 25 -10.91 -20.17 -6.59
CA SER A 25 -11.30 -20.15 -5.17
C SER A 25 -10.19 -19.61 -4.26
N PRO A 26 -10.50 -18.80 -3.22
CA PRO A 26 -9.47 -18.27 -2.32
C PRO A 26 -8.90 -19.35 -1.38
N PRO A 27 -7.65 -19.13 -0.85
CA PRO A 27 -6.76 -17.98 -1.10
C PRO A 27 -5.62 -18.35 -2.05
N TRP A 28 -5.45 -17.57 -3.11
CA TRP A 28 -4.26 -17.67 -3.95
C TRP A 28 -3.11 -17.00 -3.25
N GLY A 29 -2.08 -17.74 -3.00
CA GLY A 29 -0.84 -17.21 -2.49
C GLY A 29 0.34 -17.74 -3.28
N PHE A 30 1.35 -16.94 -3.45
CA PHE A 30 2.64 -17.36 -3.96
C PHE A 30 3.75 -16.68 -3.14
N VAL A 31 4.94 -17.26 -3.18
CA VAL A 31 6.13 -16.65 -2.60
C VAL A 31 6.83 -15.86 -3.69
N PHE A 32 6.94 -14.55 -3.49
CA PHE A 32 7.64 -13.66 -4.42
C PHE A 32 9.12 -13.59 -4.07
N THR A 33 9.98 -13.94 -5.03
CA THR A 33 11.45 -13.98 -4.89
C THR A 33 12.18 -13.19 -6.00
N GLU A 34 11.47 -12.54 -6.89
CA GLU A 34 12.03 -11.84 -8.05
C GLU A 34 12.51 -10.42 -7.70
N TRP A 35 13.30 -10.31 -6.63
CA TRP A 35 13.94 -9.08 -6.16
C TRP A 35 15.18 -9.41 -5.31
N GLU A 36 15.96 -8.39 -4.93
CA GLU A 36 17.26 -8.58 -4.26
C GLU A 36 17.18 -8.86 -2.73
N GLY A 37 15.97 -8.86 -2.16
CA GLY A 37 15.77 -9.10 -0.73
C GLY A 37 15.13 -10.45 -0.43
N ASP A 38 14.70 -10.62 0.82
CA ASP A 38 14.12 -11.86 1.32
C ASP A 38 12.75 -12.18 0.71
N PRO A 39 12.34 -13.47 0.68
CA PRO A 39 11.06 -13.92 0.14
C PRO A 39 9.85 -13.22 0.80
N ILE A 40 8.85 -12.88 -0.01
CA ILE A 40 7.62 -12.22 0.41
C ILE A 40 6.43 -13.09 0.04
N ASP A 41 5.59 -13.43 1.02
CA ASP A 41 4.31 -14.09 0.75
C ASP A 41 3.34 -13.07 0.14
N VAL A 42 2.69 -13.44 -0.96
CA VAL A 42 1.70 -12.59 -1.62
C VAL A 42 0.38 -13.34 -1.70
N ILE A 43 -0.69 -12.71 -1.24
CA ILE A 43 -2.05 -13.23 -1.38
C ILE A 43 -2.80 -12.35 -2.36
N VAL A 44 -3.48 -12.98 -3.34
CA VAL A 44 -4.23 -12.29 -4.39
C VAL A 44 -5.68 -12.78 -4.37
N TYR A 45 -6.62 -11.87 -4.50
CA TYR A 45 -8.03 -12.15 -4.78
C TYR A 45 -8.46 -11.38 -6.02
N ILE A 46 -9.04 -12.10 -6.96
CA ILE A 46 -9.61 -11.56 -8.19
C ILE A 46 -11.11 -11.83 -8.14
N PRO A 47 -11.97 -10.81 -8.06
CA PRO A 47 -13.42 -11.01 -8.00
C PRO A 47 -13.98 -11.46 -9.34
N THR A 48 -15.11 -12.17 -9.30
CA THR A 48 -15.92 -12.44 -10.49
C THR A 48 -16.31 -11.12 -11.16
N GLY A 49 -16.15 -11.04 -12.47
CA GLY A 49 -16.41 -9.83 -13.25
C GLY A 49 -15.19 -8.92 -13.42
N ALA A 50 -14.05 -9.26 -12.81
CA ALA A 50 -12.80 -8.56 -13.09
C ALA A 50 -12.38 -8.73 -14.55
N ASP A 51 -11.84 -7.67 -15.13
CA ASP A 51 -11.24 -7.65 -16.46
C ASP A 51 -9.77 -7.22 -16.39
N LYS A 52 -9.14 -7.10 -17.57
CA LYS A 52 -7.72 -6.70 -17.65
C LYS A 52 -7.41 -5.30 -17.10
N LYS A 53 -8.40 -4.41 -17.03
CA LYS A 53 -8.26 -3.02 -16.56
C LYS A 53 -8.76 -2.81 -15.14
N THR A 54 -9.21 -3.87 -14.49
CA THR A 54 -9.73 -3.83 -13.12
C THR A 54 -8.68 -3.24 -12.17
N ASP A 55 -9.12 -2.33 -11.31
CA ASP A 55 -8.26 -1.67 -10.32
C ASP A 55 -7.63 -2.67 -9.35
N ILE A 56 -6.42 -2.36 -8.90
CA ILE A 56 -5.68 -3.17 -7.92
C ILE A 56 -5.52 -2.38 -6.63
N LEU A 57 -5.87 -3.00 -5.51
CA LEU A 57 -5.54 -2.55 -4.16
C LEU A 57 -4.39 -3.37 -3.59
N MET A 58 -3.25 -2.71 -3.36
CA MET A 58 -2.13 -3.27 -2.60
C MET A 58 -2.36 -3.03 -1.10
N VAL A 59 -2.33 -4.09 -0.28
CA VAL A 59 -2.59 -4.04 1.16
C VAL A 59 -1.34 -4.40 1.96
N VAL A 60 -0.96 -3.53 2.89
CA VAL A 60 0.20 -3.74 3.78
C VAL A 60 -0.29 -4.00 5.21
N PRO A 61 -0.05 -5.20 5.77
CA PRO A 61 -0.48 -5.58 7.11
C PRO A 61 0.13 -4.74 8.24
N GLY A 62 -0.49 -4.81 9.41
CA GLY A 62 0.04 -4.26 10.64
C GLY A 62 1.20 -5.07 11.23
N ALA A 63 1.64 -4.74 12.46
CA ALA A 63 2.78 -5.38 13.13
C ALA A 63 2.58 -6.88 13.46
N SER A 64 1.35 -7.37 13.45
CA SER A 64 1.08 -8.82 13.57
C SER A 64 1.63 -9.60 12.40
N ARG A 65 1.74 -8.99 11.21
CA ARG A 65 2.04 -9.63 9.92
C ARG A 65 0.99 -10.69 9.54
N ASP A 66 -0.22 -10.56 10.06
CA ASP A 66 -1.33 -11.46 9.77
C ASP A 66 -1.91 -11.12 8.38
N THR A 67 -1.26 -11.65 7.36
CA THR A 67 -1.57 -11.40 5.95
C THR A 67 -2.99 -11.85 5.61
N GLN A 68 -3.42 -13.01 6.13
CA GLN A 68 -4.76 -13.56 5.90
C GLN A 68 -5.87 -12.65 6.43
N ARG A 69 -5.74 -12.21 7.68
CA ARG A 69 -6.73 -11.32 8.31
C ARG A 69 -6.83 -9.97 7.61
N PHE A 70 -5.70 -9.40 7.20
CA PHE A 70 -5.69 -8.12 6.46
C PHE A 70 -6.27 -8.28 5.06
N HIS A 71 -5.97 -9.38 4.38
CA HIS A 71 -6.56 -9.73 3.10
C HIS A 71 -8.08 -9.88 3.21
N ALA A 72 -8.55 -10.71 4.14
CA ALA A 72 -9.97 -10.99 4.37
C ALA A 72 -10.80 -9.73 4.66
N SER A 73 -10.21 -8.69 5.26
CA SER A 73 -10.92 -7.44 5.56
C SER A 73 -11.34 -6.62 4.32
N TRP A 74 -10.85 -7.00 3.14
CA TRP A 74 -11.15 -6.32 1.88
C TRP A 74 -12.02 -7.14 0.91
N LEU A 75 -12.19 -8.47 1.14
CA LEU A 75 -12.82 -9.36 0.15
C LEU A 75 -14.27 -9.01 -0.17
N SER A 76 -15.07 -8.63 0.84
CA SER A 76 -16.47 -8.23 0.60
C SER A 76 -16.55 -6.98 -0.28
N PHE A 77 -15.71 -5.99 -0.01
CA PHE A 77 -15.65 -4.76 -0.80
C PHE A 77 -15.13 -5.00 -2.22
N ALA A 78 -14.10 -5.85 -2.35
CA ALA A 78 -13.55 -6.22 -3.64
C ALA A 78 -14.59 -6.95 -4.52
N LYS A 79 -15.42 -7.78 -3.90
CA LYS A 79 -16.53 -8.47 -4.59
C LYS A 79 -17.64 -7.49 -4.99
N GLU A 80 -17.94 -6.50 -4.15
CA GLU A 80 -19.00 -5.52 -4.40
C GLU A 80 -18.60 -4.50 -5.49
N ASP A 81 -17.38 -3.94 -5.42
CA ASP A 81 -16.91 -2.88 -6.32
C ASP A 81 -16.04 -3.40 -7.48
N THR A 82 -15.77 -4.68 -7.54
CA THR A 82 -14.96 -5.33 -8.58
C THR A 82 -13.55 -4.75 -8.67
N PHE A 83 -12.71 -4.94 -7.63
CA PHE A 83 -11.29 -4.64 -7.66
C PHE A 83 -10.44 -5.82 -7.15
N VAL A 84 -9.22 -5.95 -7.66
CA VAL A 84 -8.27 -6.98 -7.25
C VAL A 84 -7.61 -6.60 -5.93
N VAL A 85 -7.51 -7.54 -4.98
CA VAL A 85 -6.79 -7.33 -3.71
C VAL A 85 -5.47 -8.09 -3.72
N VAL A 86 -4.38 -7.39 -3.50
CA VAL A 86 -3.03 -7.96 -3.37
C VAL A 86 -2.48 -7.62 -1.99
N THR A 87 -2.25 -8.62 -1.15
CA THR A 87 -1.74 -8.40 0.22
C THR A 87 -0.29 -8.84 0.32
N ILE A 88 0.57 -7.94 0.79
CA ILE A 88 2.02 -8.11 0.90
C ILE A 88 2.36 -8.70 2.27
N GLY A 89 2.75 -9.97 2.30
CA GLY A 89 3.06 -10.74 3.50
C GLY A 89 4.55 -10.78 3.85
N ALA A 90 5.12 -9.64 4.24
CA ALA A 90 6.50 -9.60 4.72
C ALA A 90 6.65 -10.32 6.08
N SER A 91 6.99 -11.62 6.05
CA SER A 91 7.04 -12.50 7.20
C SER A 91 8.02 -12.01 8.27
N LYS A 92 7.67 -12.19 9.55
CA LYS A 92 8.58 -11.94 10.69
C LYS A 92 9.85 -12.81 10.69
N LYS A 93 9.86 -13.89 9.94
CA LYS A 93 11.04 -14.73 9.77
C LYS A 93 12.19 -13.95 9.12
N TYR A 94 11.88 -13.10 8.17
CA TYR A 94 12.85 -12.34 7.39
C TYR A 94 12.87 -10.86 7.78
N PHE A 95 11.70 -10.26 7.98
CA PHE A 95 11.55 -8.85 8.36
C PHE A 95 11.28 -8.74 9.86
N THR A 96 12.34 -8.95 10.65
CA THR A 96 12.26 -9.23 12.10
C THR A 96 11.82 -8.06 12.95
N ASP A 97 12.14 -6.84 12.53
CA ASP A 97 11.93 -5.61 13.30
C ASP A 97 11.17 -4.52 12.53
N GLU A 98 11.07 -3.36 13.14
CA GLU A 98 10.36 -2.20 12.56
C GLU A 98 11.21 -1.48 11.50
N TYR A 99 12.56 -1.62 11.51
CA TYR A 99 13.43 -1.08 10.45
C TYR A 99 13.29 -1.87 9.16
N SER A 100 13.38 -3.19 9.25
CA SER A 100 13.26 -4.09 8.11
C SER A 100 11.85 -4.10 7.50
N TYR A 101 10.82 -3.77 8.30
CA TYR A 101 9.42 -3.78 7.83
C TYR A 101 8.85 -2.39 7.54
N ASN A 102 8.25 -1.76 8.56
CA ASN A 102 7.45 -0.55 8.34
C ASN A 102 8.28 0.70 8.07
N ALA A 103 9.60 0.66 8.32
CA ALA A 103 10.55 1.61 7.80
C ALA A 103 11.16 1.19 6.44
N GLY A 104 10.67 0.08 5.85
CA GLY A 104 10.97 -0.33 4.48
C GLY A 104 12.37 -0.85 4.22
N ASN A 105 13.09 -1.24 5.24
CA ASN A 105 14.50 -1.65 5.15
C ASN A 105 15.42 -0.59 4.50
N VAL A 106 15.08 0.68 4.70
CA VAL A 106 15.82 1.82 4.12
C VAL A 106 17.11 2.06 4.85
N VAL A 107 17.09 1.91 6.19
CA VAL A 107 18.27 1.98 7.05
C VAL A 107 18.28 0.78 7.97
N ASP A 108 19.48 0.37 8.40
CA ASP A 108 19.65 -0.60 9.46
C ASP A 108 19.35 0.03 10.85
N PRO A 109 19.31 -0.76 11.94
CA PRO A 109 19.10 -0.23 13.30
C PRO A 109 20.19 0.76 13.77
N GLN A 110 21.36 0.76 13.16
CA GLN A 110 22.47 1.69 13.42
C GLN A 110 22.31 3.02 12.65
N GLY A 111 21.36 3.07 11.70
CA GLY A 111 21.07 4.24 10.89
C GLY A 111 21.86 4.31 9.59
N ASN A 112 22.58 3.26 9.21
CA ASN A 112 23.27 3.18 7.93
C ASN A 112 22.27 2.94 6.81
N LEU A 113 22.45 3.64 5.68
CA LEU A 113 21.59 3.51 4.52
C LEU A 113 21.84 2.19 3.78
N ASN A 114 20.80 1.40 3.60
CA ASN A 114 20.84 0.18 2.80
C ASN A 114 20.78 0.49 1.30
N LYS A 115 21.27 -0.44 0.46
CA LYS A 115 21.09 -0.37 -0.99
C LYS A 115 19.60 -0.39 -1.33
N LYS A 116 19.19 0.41 -2.31
CA LYS A 116 17.78 0.58 -2.68
C LYS A 116 17.15 -0.72 -3.19
N GLU A 117 17.93 -1.56 -3.80
CA GLU A 117 17.52 -2.86 -4.37
C GLU A 117 16.95 -3.80 -3.30
N ILE A 118 17.43 -3.70 -2.04
CA ILE A 118 16.94 -4.49 -0.89
C ILE A 118 15.94 -3.73 -0.01
N TRP A 119 15.53 -2.50 -0.37
CA TRP A 119 14.44 -1.85 0.33
C TRP A 119 13.14 -2.63 0.11
N LEU A 120 12.43 -2.96 1.17
CA LEU A 120 11.12 -3.60 1.05
C LEU A 120 10.14 -2.75 0.21
N PHE A 121 10.36 -1.44 0.16
CA PHE A 121 9.64 -0.54 -0.73
C PHE A 121 9.87 -0.86 -2.21
N SER A 122 11.07 -1.29 -2.60
CA SER A 122 11.38 -1.66 -4.00
C SER A 122 10.67 -2.94 -4.44
N ALA A 123 10.29 -3.82 -3.50
CA ALA A 123 9.53 -5.02 -3.81
C ALA A 123 8.08 -4.74 -4.21
N VAL A 124 7.46 -3.65 -3.71
CA VAL A 124 6.03 -3.37 -3.93
C VAL A 124 5.70 -3.26 -5.42
N GLU A 125 6.46 -2.47 -6.16
CA GLU A 125 6.25 -2.28 -7.59
C GLU A 125 6.59 -3.56 -8.39
N LYS A 126 7.60 -4.29 -7.97
CA LYS A 126 7.96 -5.59 -8.58
C LYS A 126 6.84 -6.63 -8.35
N ILE A 127 6.25 -6.69 -7.15
CA ILE A 127 5.07 -7.53 -6.87
C ILE A 127 3.88 -7.11 -7.74
N PHE A 128 3.60 -5.81 -7.84
CA PHE A 128 2.53 -5.30 -8.70
C PHE A 128 2.71 -5.77 -10.15
N ASN A 129 3.91 -5.63 -10.72
CA ASN A 129 4.20 -6.07 -12.08
C ASN A 129 4.13 -7.60 -12.23
N ASN A 130 4.60 -8.37 -11.26
CA ASN A 130 4.48 -9.83 -11.24
C ASN A 130 3.01 -10.29 -11.23
N VAL A 131 2.18 -9.67 -10.39
CA VAL A 131 0.72 -9.93 -10.35
C VAL A 131 0.07 -9.62 -11.69
N LYS A 132 0.40 -8.48 -12.30
CA LYS A 132 -0.11 -8.14 -13.65
C LYS A 132 0.22 -9.20 -14.68
N THR A 133 1.47 -9.63 -14.73
CA THR A 133 1.91 -10.66 -15.68
C THR A 133 1.24 -12.00 -15.40
N ARG A 134 1.18 -12.41 -14.13
CA ARG A 134 0.62 -13.70 -13.71
C ARG A 134 -0.86 -13.85 -14.00
N TYR A 135 -1.61 -12.76 -13.91
CA TYR A 135 -3.08 -12.76 -14.04
C TYR A 135 -3.58 -11.97 -15.25
N ASP A 136 -2.69 -11.67 -16.22
CA ASP A 136 -3.00 -10.95 -17.47
C ASP A 136 -3.73 -9.61 -17.25
N LEU A 137 -3.33 -8.86 -16.21
CA LEU A 137 -3.88 -7.54 -15.90
C LEU A 137 -3.09 -6.45 -16.63
N GLN A 138 -3.80 -5.44 -17.14
CA GLN A 138 -3.23 -4.34 -17.94
C GLN A 138 -3.30 -2.98 -17.24
N THR A 139 -3.89 -2.91 -16.03
CA THR A 139 -3.90 -1.67 -15.24
C THR A 139 -2.47 -1.19 -14.97
N GLU A 140 -2.21 0.10 -15.12
CA GLU A 140 -0.86 0.68 -15.02
C GLU A 140 -0.55 1.22 -13.62
N ARG A 141 -1.56 1.35 -12.78
CA ARG A 141 -1.46 1.98 -11.47
C ARG A 141 -2.23 1.16 -10.43
N PHE A 142 -1.95 1.39 -9.15
CA PHE A 142 -2.62 0.71 -8.04
C PHE A 142 -3.00 1.68 -6.92
N HIS A 143 -3.96 1.29 -6.11
CA HIS A 143 -4.27 1.90 -4.83
C HIS A 143 -3.46 1.23 -3.72
N LEU A 144 -3.10 1.97 -2.68
CA LEU A 144 -2.26 1.46 -1.60
C LEU A 144 -2.92 1.71 -0.24
N PHE A 145 -3.11 0.66 0.54
CA PHE A 145 -3.64 0.73 1.91
C PHE A 145 -2.70 0.09 2.91
N GLY A 146 -2.52 0.70 4.07
CA GLY A 146 -1.85 0.08 5.19
C GLY A 146 -2.37 0.59 6.53
N HIS A 147 -2.40 -0.30 7.53
CA HIS A 147 -2.87 0.02 8.87
C HIS A 147 -1.79 -0.26 9.91
N SER A 148 -1.70 0.56 10.94
CA SER A 148 -0.73 0.41 12.03
C SER A 148 0.72 0.48 11.52
N ALA A 149 1.50 -0.60 11.63
CA ALA A 149 2.82 -0.70 10.98
C ALA A 149 2.73 -0.53 9.46
N GLY A 150 1.66 -1.09 8.83
CA GLY A 150 1.37 -0.87 7.41
C GLY A 150 1.06 0.60 7.09
N GLY A 151 0.36 1.33 7.97
CA GLY A 151 0.17 2.78 7.83
C GLY A 151 1.49 3.54 7.90
N GLY A 152 2.38 3.09 8.80
CA GLY A 152 3.76 3.56 8.85
C GLY A 152 4.54 3.28 7.57
N PHE A 153 4.35 2.11 6.97
CA PHE A 153 4.93 1.73 5.68
C PHE A 153 4.44 2.66 4.55
N VAL A 154 3.12 2.82 4.41
CA VAL A 154 2.50 3.54 3.30
C VAL A 154 2.98 4.97 3.18
N HIS A 155 2.94 5.78 4.26
CA HIS A 155 3.35 7.19 4.13
C HIS A 155 4.85 7.35 3.82
N ARG A 156 5.70 6.40 4.25
CA ARG A 156 7.13 6.36 3.90
C ARG A 156 7.37 5.88 2.49
N TYR A 157 6.60 4.89 2.04
CA TYR A 157 6.62 4.44 0.65
C TYR A 157 6.32 5.59 -0.31
N MET A 158 5.27 6.37 -0.02
CA MET A 158 4.89 7.54 -0.81
C MET A 158 5.98 8.62 -0.86
N LEU A 159 6.80 8.73 0.19
CA LEU A 159 7.97 9.62 0.23
C LEU A 159 9.14 9.09 -0.60
N LEU A 160 9.51 7.82 -0.39
CA LEU A 160 10.79 7.27 -0.85
C LEU A 160 10.73 6.60 -2.21
N MET A 161 9.50 6.33 -2.68
CA MET A 161 9.22 5.84 -4.02
C MET A 161 8.40 6.89 -4.82
N PRO A 162 9.02 8.03 -5.17
CA PRO A 162 8.29 9.14 -5.79
C PRO A 162 7.64 8.76 -7.13
N ARG A 163 8.27 7.91 -7.92
CA ARG A 163 7.78 7.47 -9.23
C ARG A 163 6.87 6.24 -9.20
N ALA A 164 6.56 5.71 -8.00
CA ALA A 164 5.67 4.55 -7.89
C ALA A 164 4.29 4.85 -8.51
N PRO A 165 3.70 3.92 -9.25
CA PRO A 165 2.44 4.13 -9.96
C PRO A 165 1.23 4.02 -9.02
N VAL A 166 1.22 4.82 -7.96
CA VAL A 166 0.12 4.88 -6.99
C VAL A 166 -0.92 5.92 -7.43
N VAL A 167 -2.20 5.51 -7.47
CA VAL A 167 -3.32 6.42 -7.70
C VAL A 167 -3.64 7.20 -6.43
N LYS A 168 -4.08 6.49 -5.39
CA LYS A 168 -4.38 7.02 -4.06
C LYS A 168 -3.81 6.11 -2.99
N ALA A 169 -3.41 6.67 -1.86
CA ALA A 169 -2.87 5.90 -0.75
C ALA A 169 -3.55 6.25 0.57
N VAL A 170 -3.74 5.25 1.43
CA VAL A 170 -4.27 5.43 2.79
C VAL A 170 -3.26 4.91 3.81
N ALA A 171 -2.75 5.80 4.65
CA ALA A 171 -1.96 5.47 5.83
C ALA A 171 -2.87 5.52 7.07
N ALA A 172 -3.37 4.35 7.48
CA ALA A 172 -4.32 4.24 8.58
C ALA A 172 -3.61 3.98 9.92
N ASN A 173 -3.96 4.74 10.96
CA ASN A 173 -3.49 4.58 12.35
C ASN A 173 -1.98 4.31 12.47
N PRO A 174 -1.08 5.10 11.86
CA PRO A 174 0.34 4.82 11.85
C PRO A 174 0.91 4.81 13.29
N ALA A 175 1.61 3.72 13.64
CA ALA A 175 2.11 3.50 15.00
C ALA A 175 3.18 4.52 15.43
N PHE A 176 3.97 4.99 14.49
CA PHE A 176 4.86 6.16 14.56
C PHE A 176 5.10 6.68 13.13
N VAL A 177 5.54 7.92 13.01
CA VAL A 177 5.53 8.63 11.72
C VAL A 177 6.89 9.23 11.37
N THR A 178 7.11 9.46 10.07
CA THR A 178 8.24 10.24 9.57
C THR A 178 7.80 11.68 9.37
N LEU A 179 8.23 12.55 10.26
CA LEU A 179 7.91 13.98 10.18
C LEU A 179 8.73 14.68 9.08
N PRO A 180 8.19 15.71 8.40
CA PRO A 180 8.86 16.40 7.29
C PRO A 180 9.97 17.34 7.75
N ASN A 181 10.87 16.86 8.61
CA ASN A 181 12.01 17.66 9.07
C ASN A 181 13.29 16.81 9.11
N LYS A 182 14.44 17.44 8.94
CA LYS A 182 15.76 16.79 8.94
C LYS A 182 16.43 16.75 10.33
N LYS A 183 15.79 17.31 11.36
CA LYS A 183 16.34 17.33 12.74
C LYS A 183 16.30 15.95 13.39
N GLU A 184 15.26 15.17 13.06
CA GLU A 184 15.14 13.78 13.51
C GLU A 184 15.64 12.85 12.40
N ALA A 185 16.44 11.86 12.78
CA ALA A 185 16.88 10.80 11.85
C ALA A 185 15.71 9.92 11.42
N TYR A 186 15.79 9.36 10.22
CA TYR A 186 14.86 8.34 9.75
C TYR A 186 14.88 7.13 10.73
N PRO A 187 13.74 6.49 11.04
CA PRO A 187 12.42 6.66 10.42
C PRO A 187 11.49 7.68 11.12
N PHE A 188 11.96 8.52 12.01
CA PHE A 188 11.13 9.51 12.74
C PHE A 188 11.10 10.89 12.05
N GLY A 189 12.06 11.16 11.21
CA GLY A 189 12.17 12.35 10.36
C GLY A 189 12.95 12.04 9.09
N LEU A 190 13.44 13.07 8.39
CA LEU A 190 14.13 12.96 7.10
C LEU A 190 15.67 12.96 7.25
N GLY A 191 16.19 13.05 8.49
CA GLY A 191 17.64 13.08 8.74
C GLY A 191 18.31 11.79 8.30
N GLY A 192 19.48 11.87 7.68
CA GLY A 192 20.21 10.73 7.11
C GLY A 192 19.73 10.24 5.74
N LEU A 193 18.54 10.70 5.28
CA LEU A 193 18.06 10.35 3.95
C LEU A 193 18.60 11.30 2.88
N PRO A 194 18.98 10.79 1.70
CA PRO A 194 19.42 11.59 0.56
C PRO A 194 18.23 12.26 -0.17
N THR A 195 17.25 12.78 0.60
CA THR A 195 16.05 13.41 0.02
C THR A 195 16.32 14.80 -0.49
N LYS A 196 16.09 15.01 -1.80
CA LYS A 196 16.14 16.32 -2.45
C LYS A 196 14.86 17.12 -2.16
N HIS A 197 14.91 18.44 -2.27
CA HIS A 197 13.75 19.32 -2.09
C HIS A 197 12.57 18.94 -2.99
N ALA A 198 12.82 18.58 -4.26
CA ALA A 198 11.80 18.16 -5.23
C ALA A 198 11.03 16.90 -4.77
N VAL A 199 11.73 15.92 -4.19
CA VAL A 199 11.11 14.68 -3.68
C VAL A 199 10.15 14.97 -2.52
N ILE A 200 10.53 15.90 -1.64
CA ILE A 200 9.66 16.32 -0.52
C ILE A 200 8.44 17.07 -1.04
N ASN A 201 8.60 17.97 -2.01
CA ASN A 201 7.49 18.69 -2.62
C ASN A 201 6.52 17.73 -3.33
N GLU A 202 7.06 16.77 -4.08
CA GLU A 202 6.27 15.73 -4.73
C GLU A 202 5.50 14.88 -3.71
N TRP A 203 6.14 14.45 -2.63
CA TRP A 203 5.49 13.70 -1.55
C TRP A 203 4.31 14.45 -0.94
N LEU A 204 4.50 15.75 -0.64
CA LEU A 204 3.46 16.59 -0.07
C LEU A 204 2.29 16.82 -1.04
N GLY A 205 2.55 16.76 -2.35
CA GLY A 205 1.53 16.92 -3.40
C GLY A 205 0.76 15.65 -3.76
N LYS A 206 1.19 14.46 -3.26
CA LYS A 206 0.53 13.17 -3.59
C LYS A 206 -0.85 13.03 -2.96
N ASP A 207 -1.70 12.24 -3.58
CA ASP A 207 -3.01 11.86 -3.05
C ASP A 207 -2.85 10.81 -1.93
N LEU A 208 -2.58 11.28 -0.73
CA LEU A 208 -2.35 10.49 0.48
C LEU A 208 -3.34 10.90 1.58
N ALA A 209 -4.15 9.96 2.02
CA ALA A 209 -5.03 10.17 3.17
C ALA A 209 -4.46 9.56 4.45
N ILE A 210 -4.48 10.34 5.52
CA ILE A 210 -4.23 9.87 6.88
C ILE A 210 -5.58 9.54 7.52
N PHE A 211 -5.85 8.27 7.75
CA PHE A 211 -7.06 7.80 8.42
C PHE A 211 -6.77 7.44 9.87
N LEU A 212 -7.55 7.96 10.79
CA LEU A 212 -7.35 7.76 12.22
C LEU A 212 -8.65 7.31 12.87
N GLY A 213 -8.58 6.25 13.67
CA GLY A 213 -9.65 5.93 14.61
C GLY A 213 -9.71 6.98 15.71
N GLY A 214 -10.88 7.56 15.95
CA GLY A 214 -11.09 8.59 17.00
C GLY A 214 -10.76 8.07 18.41
N ASP A 215 -10.96 6.77 18.64
CA ASP A 215 -10.74 6.10 19.91
C ASP A 215 -9.39 5.33 19.95
N ASP A 216 -8.51 5.51 18.94
CA ASP A 216 -7.16 4.91 18.96
C ASP A 216 -6.21 5.72 19.86
N THR A 217 -6.53 5.72 21.14
CA THR A 217 -5.83 6.46 22.20
C THR A 217 -4.94 5.58 23.08
N GLY A 218 -4.94 4.27 22.86
CA GLY A 218 -4.12 3.32 23.60
C GLY A 218 -2.61 3.45 23.34
N PRO A 219 -1.77 3.10 24.31
CA PRO A 219 -0.32 3.15 24.18
C PRO A 219 0.19 2.09 23.18
N ARG A 220 1.33 2.36 22.55
CA ARG A 220 2.03 1.39 21.70
C ARG A 220 3.09 0.63 22.49
N THR A 221 3.22 -0.66 22.21
CA THR A 221 4.08 -1.57 22.99
C THR A 221 5.32 -2.04 22.25
N LYS A 222 5.37 -1.92 20.90
CA LYS A 222 6.55 -2.33 20.12
C LYS A 222 7.73 -1.37 20.32
N PRO A 223 8.99 -1.83 20.21
CA PRO A 223 10.17 -1.06 20.60
C PRO A 223 10.23 0.35 20.01
N LEU A 224 10.20 0.50 18.70
CA LEU A 224 10.30 1.83 18.09
C LEU A 224 9.05 2.67 18.36
N SER A 225 7.85 2.07 18.29
CA SER A 225 6.59 2.80 18.51
C SER A 225 6.35 3.17 19.98
N ASN A 226 7.06 2.54 20.92
CA ASN A 226 7.06 2.91 22.35
C ASN A 226 8.34 3.67 22.77
N GLY A 227 9.30 3.84 21.89
CA GLY A 227 10.56 4.54 22.18
C GLY A 227 10.40 6.05 22.42
N PRO A 228 11.39 6.72 23.00
CA PRO A 228 11.35 8.14 23.32
C PRO A 228 11.03 9.02 22.11
N ARG A 229 11.55 8.72 20.91
CA ARG A 229 11.30 9.48 19.68
C ARG A 229 9.83 9.39 19.25
N ALA A 230 9.20 8.19 19.33
CA ALA A 230 7.79 8.04 19.02
C ALA A 230 6.89 8.75 20.05
N ARG A 231 7.26 8.69 21.34
CA ARG A 231 6.53 9.42 22.40
C ARG A 231 6.56 10.93 22.23
N LYS A 232 7.65 11.50 21.70
CA LYS A 232 7.72 12.92 21.29
C LYS A 232 6.76 13.27 20.16
N GLN A 233 6.33 12.30 19.34
CA GLN A 233 5.31 12.53 18.31
C GLN A 233 3.89 12.53 18.88
N GLY A 234 3.68 11.93 20.03
CA GLY A 234 2.41 11.84 20.76
C GLY A 234 2.28 10.49 21.49
N PRO A 235 1.36 10.39 22.46
CA PRO A 235 1.20 9.18 23.28
C PRO A 235 0.59 8.00 22.50
N ASN A 236 -0.15 8.23 21.42
CA ASN A 236 -0.93 7.23 20.69
C ASN A 236 -0.98 7.49 19.17
N CYS A 237 -1.58 6.57 18.41
CA CYS A 237 -1.66 6.68 16.96
C CYS A 237 -2.46 7.90 16.50
N LEU A 238 -3.57 8.19 17.17
CA LEU A 238 -4.42 9.36 16.87
C LEU A 238 -3.61 10.67 16.92
N SER A 239 -2.88 10.89 18.02
CA SER A 239 -2.08 12.10 18.19
C SER A 239 -0.91 12.18 17.19
N ARG A 240 -0.27 11.04 16.90
CA ARG A 240 0.86 10.96 15.96
C ARG A 240 0.43 11.22 14.52
N GLY A 241 -0.70 10.65 14.10
CA GLY A 241 -1.26 10.89 12.78
C GLY A 241 -1.70 12.34 12.59
N LYS A 242 -2.37 12.95 13.60
CA LYS A 242 -2.70 14.38 13.60
C LYS A 242 -1.45 15.26 13.48
N LYS A 243 -0.39 14.93 14.23
CA LYS A 243 0.89 15.68 14.19
C LYS A 243 1.54 15.57 12.81
N LEU A 244 1.57 14.37 12.23
CA LEU A 244 2.10 14.17 10.87
C LEU A 244 1.37 15.06 9.86
N TYR A 245 0.05 14.99 9.81
CA TYR A 245 -0.76 15.77 8.87
C TYR A 245 -0.55 17.27 9.05
N LYS A 246 -0.60 17.75 10.31
CA LYS A 246 -0.39 19.16 10.63
C LYS A 246 0.97 19.66 10.12
N GLN A 247 2.05 18.93 10.47
CA GLN A 247 3.40 19.34 10.08
C GLN A 247 3.65 19.22 8.57
N ALA A 248 3.03 18.23 7.92
CA ALA A 248 3.11 18.12 6.46
C ALA A 248 2.43 19.31 5.76
N LYS A 249 1.26 19.73 6.25
CA LYS A 249 0.55 20.91 5.74
C LYS A 249 1.34 22.22 5.97
N GLU A 250 1.92 22.39 7.15
CA GLU A 250 2.79 23.52 7.48
C GLU A 250 4.05 23.55 6.59
N GLU A 251 4.67 22.39 6.36
CA GLU A 251 5.85 22.28 5.51
C GLU A 251 5.52 22.58 4.04
N ALA A 252 4.35 22.13 3.53
CA ALA A 252 3.90 22.46 2.18
C ALA A 252 3.68 23.97 2.01
N ALA A 253 3.04 24.62 2.98
CA ALA A 253 2.84 26.07 2.97
C ALA A 253 4.19 26.82 3.00
N LYS A 254 5.13 26.43 3.86
CA LYS A 254 6.48 27.00 3.93
C LYS A 254 7.24 26.84 2.62
N ARG A 255 7.09 25.72 1.95
CA ARG A 255 7.71 25.42 0.65
C ARG A 255 6.99 26.06 -0.53
N LYS A 256 5.81 26.63 -0.32
CA LYS A 256 4.93 27.14 -1.39
C LYS A 256 4.66 26.08 -2.45
N THR A 257 4.42 24.84 -2.01
CA THR A 257 4.11 23.69 -2.88
C THR A 257 2.68 23.20 -2.67
N ASN A 258 2.15 22.43 -3.63
CA ASN A 258 0.85 21.82 -3.50
C ASN A 258 0.81 20.87 -2.29
N PHE A 259 -0.36 20.78 -1.64
CA PHE A 259 -0.62 19.85 -0.55
C PHE A 259 -1.83 18.96 -0.93
N GLY A 260 -1.54 17.72 -1.31
CA GLY A 260 -2.55 16.75 -1.77
C GLY A 260 -3.11 15.83 -0.67
N TRP A 261 -2.64 15.98 0.58
CA TRP A 261 -3.07 15.07 1.64
C TRP A 261 -4.42 15.44 2.23
N SER A 262 -5.13 14.40 2.68
CA SER A 262 -6.35 14.56 3.48
C SER A 262 -6.19 13.90 4.86
N LEU A 263 -7.04 14.32 5.81
CA LEU A 263 -7.13 13.74 7.15
C LEU A 263 -8.58 13.34 7.42
N SER A 264 -8.80 12.08 7.76
CA SER A 264 -10.09 11.56 8.19
C SER A 264 -9.97 10.97 9.60
N ILE A 265 -10.88 11.37 10.49
CA ILE A 265 -11.00 10.81 11.84
C ILE A 265 -12.33 10.09 11.93
N VAL A 266 -12.27 8.78 12.14
CA VAL A 266 -13.46 7.93 12.22
C VAL A 266 -13.90 7.81 13.69
N SER A 267 -15.00 8.42 14.03
CA SER A 267 -15.57 8.41 15.41
C SER A 267 -15.96 6.98 15.81
N GLY A 268 -15.77 6.63 17.08
CA GLY A 268 -16.12 5.32 17.63
C GLY A 268 -15.21 4.16 17.18
N VAL A 269 -14.14 4.45 16.45
CA VAL A 269 -13.20 3.44 15.96
C VAL A 269 -11.87 3.53 16.71
N GLY A 270 -11.45 2.42 17.28
CA GLY A 270 -10.14 2.26 17.90
C GLY A 270 -9.06 1.82 16.91
N HIS A 271 -8.12 0.97 17.36
CA HIS A 271 -7.05 0.44 16.54
C HIS A 271 -7.47 -0.81 15.74
N ASP A 272 -8.50 -0.70 14.92
CA ASP A 272 -9.05 -1.82 14.14
C ASP A 272 -9.08 -1.52 12.63
N ASN A 273 -8.34 -2.31 11.84
CA ASN A 273 -8.28 -2.14 10.38
C ASN A 273 -9.60 -2.47 9.68
N ARG A 274 -10.41 -3.36 10.23
CA ARG A 274 -11.71 -3.77 9.64
C ARG A 274 -12.72 -2.63 9.73
N LEU A 275 -12.69 -1.88 10.82
CA LEU A 275 -13.57 -0.71 11.02
C LEU A 275 -13.08 0.52 10.24
N ILE A 276 -11.78 0.60 9.90
CA ILE A 276 -11.24 1.66 9.04
C ILE A 276 -11.47 1.36 7.55
N ALA A 277 -11.42 0.08 7.13
CA ALA A 277 -11.49 -0.32 5.72
C ALA A 277 -12.71 0.24 4.96
N PRO A 278 -13.95 0.26 5.50
CA PRO A 278 -15.11 0.82 4.80
C PRO A 278 -14.95 2.31 4.45
N HIS A 279 -14.31 3.07 5.33
CA HIS A 279 -14.05 4.50 5.13
C HIS A 279 -12.91 4.73 4.14
N ALA A 280 -11.85 3.91 4.24
CA ALA A 280 -10.72 3.94 3.30
C ALA A 280 -11.16 3.56 1.88
N ARG A 281 -12.07 2.56 1.72
CA ARG A 281 -12.67 2.16 0.44
C ARG A 281 -13.27 3.36 -0.30
N LYS A 282 -14.09 4.15 0.41
CA LYS A 282 -14.75 5.34 -0.19
C LYS A 282 -13.74 6.36 -0.71
N PHE A 283 -12.62 6.54 -0.01
CA PHE A 283 -11.57 7.43 -0.49
C PHE A 283 -10.80 6.86 -1.68
N LEU A 284 -10.48 5.58 -1.64
CA LEU A 284 -9.63 4.94 -2.65
C LEU A 284 -10.34 4.80 -4.01
N PHE A 285 -11.64 4.49 -4.02
CA PHE A 285 -12.37 4.11 -5.23
C PHE A 285 -13.45 5.12 -5.68
N ASN A 286 -13.63 6.25 -4.96
CA ASN A 286 -14.46 7.38 -5.38
C ASN A 286 -13.55 8.59 -5.65
#